data_c982f6832def154f83314277a9e466fb
#
_entry.id   c982f6832def154f83314277a9e466fb
#
_cell.length_a   1.000
_cell.length_b   1.000
_cell.length_c   1.000
_cell.angle_alpha   90.00
_cell.angle_beta   90.00
_cell.angle_gamma   90.00
#
_symmetry.space_group_name_H-M   'P 1'
#
loop_
_entity.id
_entity.type
_entity.pdbx_description
1 polymer ?
#
loop_
_entity_poly.entity_id
_entity_poly.type
_entity_poly.pdbx_seq_one_letter_code
_entity_poly.pdbx_strand_id
1 'polypeptide(L)'
;PSPAPPSPVPSPSSGWSTDIGHLLLSPTRTYAPVLKRLLTEKFADIHGLVHCSGGGQTKCMKYLPGDFLVIKDNLFAPPPVFEIIQRASGSDAREMYQVFNMGHRLEIFTTPGAAEELIAISHSFGIDARIVGRVEPASKKSLILKTPSGDILFDL
;
A
#
# COMPACT_ATOMS: atom_id res chain seq x y z
N PRO A 1 31.85 -25.30 5.41
CA PRO A 1 31.63 -24.11 6.21
C PRO A 1 30.22 -23.62 5.95
N SER A 2 29.38 -23.60 7.01
CA SER A 2 28.06 -23.05 6.92
C SER A 2 28.16 -21.53 6.65
N PRO A 3 27.28 -20.93 5.83
CA PRO A 3 27.26 -19.49 5.63
C PRO A 3 26.99 -18.77 6.95
N ALA A 4 27.67 -17.65 7.15
CA ALA A 4 27.45 -16.82 8.34
C ALA A 4 25.97 -16.38 8.42
N PRO A 5 25.40 -16.29 9.63
CA PRO A 5 24.02 -15.81 9.78
C PRO A 5 23.90 -14.37 9.24
N PRO A 6 22.76 -14.05 8.64
CA PRO A 6 22.51 -12.70 8.14
C PRO A 6 22.54 -11.67 9.28
N SER A 7 23.06 -10.48 9.00
CA SER A 7 23.11 -9.40 9.97
C SER A 7 21.70 -8.95 10.40
N PRO A 8 21.47 -8.67 11.69
CA PRO A 8 20.17 -8.21 12.17
C PRO A 8 19.81 -6.84 11.59
N VAL A 9 18.56 -6.68 11.22
CA VAL A 9 18.00 -5.41 10.72
C VAL A 9 17.37 -4.66 11.90
N PRO A 10 17.82 -3.46 12.25
CA PRO A 10 17.20 -2.68 13.32
C PRO A 10 15.78 -2.25 12.95
N SER A 11 14.83 -2.50 13.84
CA SER A 11 13.46 -2.01 13.73
C SER A 11 13.36 -0.59 14.32
N PRO A 12 12.66 0.33 13.66
CA PRO A 12 12.74 1.76 13.99
C PRO A 12 12.13 2.20 15.34
N SER A 13 11.41 1.37 16.08
CA SER A 13 10.67 1.87 17.25
C SER A 13 10.31 0.89 18.37
N SER A 14 10.67 -0.38 18.30
CA SER A 14 10.14 -1.37 19.27
C SER A 14 11.18 -2.24 19.98
N GLY A 15 12.46 -2.02 19.76
CA GLY A 15 13.51 -2.87 20.34
C GLY A 15 13.54 -4.32 19.78
N TRP A 16 12.73 -4.61 18.78
CA TRP A 16 12.71 -5.89 18.09
C TRP A 16 13.79 -5.89 17.00
N SER A 17 14.66 -6.90 17.01
CA SER A 17 15.58 -7.18 15.91
C SER A 17 15.07 -8.39 15.14
N THR A 18 15.13 -8.33 13.81
CA THR A 18 14.85 -9.47 12.95
C THR A 18 15.93 -9.56 11.88
N ASP A 19 16.21 -10.74 11.39
CA ASP A 19 17.12 -10.90 10.25
C ASP A 19 16.37 -10.73 8.92
N ILE A 20 17.12 -10.50 7.84
CA ILE A 20 16.58 -10.30 6.50
C ILE A 20 15.77 -11.51 6.03
N GLY A 21 16.18 -12.73 6.39
CA GLY A 21 15.47 -13.95 6.01
C GLY A 21 14.06 -13.99 6.58
N HIS A 22 13.90 -13.74 7.88
CA HIS A 22 12.58 -13.64 8.51
C HIS A 22 11.74 -12.50 7.94
N LEU A 23 12.37 -11.36 7.64
CA LEU A 23 11.66 -10.22 7.06
C LEU A 23 11.10 -10.54 5.67
N LEU A 24 11.89 -11.17 4.81
CA LEU A 24 11.48 -11.55 3.45
C LEU A 24 10.50 -12.72 3.43
N LEU A 25 10.62 -13.65 4.37
CA LEU A 25 9.73 -14.80 4.49
C LEU A 25 8.44 -14.50 5.27
N SER A 26 8.26 -13.27 5.74
CA SER A 26 7.01 -12.85 6.38
C SER A 26 5.82 -13.10 5.44
N PRO A 27 4.82 -13.91 5.86
CA PRO A 27 3.75 -14.31 4.96
C PRO A 27 2.87 -13.14 4.54
N THR A 28 2.38 -13.18 3.31
CA THR A 28 1.36 -12.25 2.83
C THR A 28 0.10 -12.41 3.69
N ARG A 29 -0.41 -11.33 4.24
CA ARG A 29 -1.67 -11.35 4.97
C ARG A 29 -2.82 -11.69 4.04
N THR A 30 -3.65 -12.63 4.47
CA THR A 30 -4.93 -12.86 3.84
C THR A 30 -5.95 -11.85 4.35
N TYR A 31 -6.67 -11.20 3.44
CA TYR A 31 -7.74 -10.26 3.77
C TYR A 31 -9.13 -10.93 3.74
N ALA A 32 -9.21 -12.24 3.54
CA ALA A 32 -10.47 -12.96 3.38
C ALA A 32 -11.47 -12.70 4.53
N PRO A 33 -11.10 -12.73 5.82
CA PRO A 33 -12.06 -12.46 6.89
C PRO A 33 -12.61 -11.04 6.87
N VAL A 34 -11.75 -10.04 6.70
CA VAL A 34 -12.18 -8.63 6.64
C VAL A 34 -12.97 -8.35 5.38
N LEU A 35 -12.54 -8.86 4.22
CA LEU A 35 -13.27 -8.71 2.97
C LEU A 35 -14.65 -9.35 3.02
N LYS A 36 -14.77 -10.54 3.62
CA LYS A 36 -16.09 -11.17 3.83
C LYS A 36 -17.04 -10.24 4.56
N ARG A 37 -16.59 -9.62 5.64
CA ARG A 37 -17.42 -8.70 6.43
C ARG A 37 -17.73 -7.41 5.64
N LEU A 38 -16.74 -6.79 5.05
CA LEU A 38 -16.90 -5.60 4.21
C LEU A 38 -17.92 -5.82 3.09
N LEU A 39 -17.78 -6.92 2.34
CA LEU A 39 -18.67 -7.24 1.23
C LEU A 39 -20.06 -7.69 1.67
N THR A 40 -20.21 -8.23 2.89
CA THR A 40 -21.53 -8.59 3.42
C THR A 40 -22.29 -7.36 3.93
N GLU A 41 -21.60 -6.44 4.61
CA GLU A 41 -22.23 -5.32 5.31
C GLU A 41 -22.23 -4.01 4.49
N LYS A 42 -21.26 -3.84 3.57
CA LYS A 42 -20.96 -2.56 2.89
C LYS A 42 -20.76 -2.70 1.38
N PHE A 43 -21.29 -3.73 0.76
CA PHE A 43 -21.10 -3.98 -0.67
C PHE A 43 -21.50 -2.79 -1.55
N ALA A 44 -22.62 -2.14 -1.24
CA ALA A 44 -23.14 -1.00 -2.00
C ALA A 44 -22.23 0.24 -1.92
N ASP A 45 -21.40 0.35 -0.87
CA ASP A 45 -20.50 1.48 -0.65
C ASP A 45 -19.11 1.26 -1.28
N ILE A 46 -18.82 0.03 -1.75
CA ILE A 46 -17.51 -0.32 -2.29
C ILE A 46 -17.56 -0.25 -3.81
N HIS A 47 -16.85 0.73 -4.39
CA HIS A 47 -16.76 0.94 -5.82
C HIS A 47 -15.62 0.17 -6.48
N GLY A 48 -14.63 -0.25 -5.73
CA GLY A 48 -13.52 -1.04 -6.23
C GLY A 48 -12.59 -1.53 -5.14
N LEU A 49 -11.93 -2.66 -5.42
CA LEU A 49 -10.94 -3.29 -4.55
C LEU A 49 -9.69 -3.57 -5.38
N VAL A 50 -8.55 -3.12 -4.93
CA VAL A 50 -7.27 -3.36 -5.60
C VAL A 50 -6.29 -3.96 -4.60
N HIS A 51 -5.90 -5.23 -4.82
CA HIS A 51 -4.80 -5.83 -4.10
C HIS A 51 -3.49 -5.38 -4.72
N CYS A 52 -2.74 -4.56 -4.00
CA CYS A 52 -1.49 -3.94 -4.45
C CYS A 52 -0.32 -4.94 -4.42
N SER A 53 -0.32 -5.87 -5.38
CA SER A 53 0.77 -6.78 -5.71
C SER A 53 1.69 -6.13 -6.78
N GLY A 54 2.12 -6.85 -7.81
CA GLY A 54 2.91 -6.24 -8.90
C GLY A 54 2.23 -5.02 -9.51
N GLY A 55 3.02 -3.97 -9.78
CA GLY A 55 2.54 -2.66 -10.20
C GLY A 55 2.38 -1.67 -9.04
N GLY A 56 2.66 -2.09 -7.82
CA GLY A 56 2.79 -1.22 -6.65
C GLY A 56 1.63 -0.24 -6.49
N GLN A 57 1.98 1.02 -6.28
CA GLN A 57 1.01 2.10 -6.10
C GLN A 57 0.29 2.50 -7.40
N THR A 58 0.85 2.17 -8.57
CA THR A 58 0.25 2.50 -9.87
C THR A 58 -0.81 1.51 -10.30
N LYS A 59 -0.93 0.37 -9.60
CA LYS A 59 -1.85 -0.71 -9.99
C LYS A 59 -3.31 -0.27 -10.09
N CYS A 60 -3.75 0.62 -9.21
CA CYS A 60 -5.12 1.15 -9.23
C CYS A 60 -5.49 1.79 -10.57
N MET A 61 -4.53 2.45 -11.25
CA MET A 61 -4.77 3.13 -12.52
C MET A 61 -5.24 2.17 -13.63
N LYS A 62 -4.88 0.88 -13.55
CA LYS A 62 -5.29 -0.14 -14.53
C LYS A 62 -6.77 -0.51 -14.44
N TYR A 63 -7.37 -0.31 -13.27
CA TYR A 63 -8.74 -0.77 -12.97
C TYR A 63 -9.76 0.36 -12.88
N LEU A 64 -9.31 1.60 -12.76
CA LEU A 64 -10.21 2.75 -12.78
C LEU A 64 -10.78 2.94 -14.18
N PRO A 65 -12.11 2.98 -14.36
CA PRO A 65 -12.73 3.29 -15.63
C PRO A 65 -12.62 4.79 -15.93
N GLY A 66 -12.27 5.14 -17.17
CA GLY A 66 -12.22 6.54 -17.62
C GLY A 66 -10.99 7.31 -17.14
N ASP A 67 -11.05 8.63 -17.30
CA ASP A 67 -9.98 9.56 -17.01
C ASP A 67 -10.18 10.19 -15.64
N PHE A 68 -9.29 9.85 -14.73
CA PHE A 68 -9.29 10.31 -13.34
C PHE A 68 -7.88 10.67 -12.88
N LEU A 69 -7.80 11.64 -11.99
CA LEU A 69 -6.63 11.92 -11.18
C LEU A 69 -6.79 11.24 -9.82
N VAL A 70 -5.90 10.32 -9.50
CA VAL A 70 -5.77 9.75 -8.16
C VAL A 70 -4.72 10.54 -7.41
N ILE A 71 -5.05 11.05 -6.23
CA ILE A 71 -4.10 11.74 -5.35
C ILE A 71 -3.98 10.94 -4.07
N LYS A 72 -2.77 10.46 -3.76
CA LYS A 72 -2.45 9.76 -2.51
C LYS A 72 -1.52 10.65 -1.69
N ASP A 73 -2.06 11.31 -0.69
CA ASP A 73 -1.40 12.35 0.11
C ASP A 73 -1.27 12.01 1.60
N ASN A 74 -1.76 10.81 2.00
CA ASN A 74 -1.68 10.31 3.36
C ASN A 74 -1.19 8.84 3.37
N LEU A 75 -0.02 8.61 2.79
CA LEU A 75 0.56 7.28 2.68
C LEU A 75 0.98 6.73 4.05
N PHE A 76 0.93 5.40 4.20
CA PHE A 76 1.62 4.71 5.29
C PHE A 76 3.14 4.87 5.17
N ALA A 77 3.83 4.89 6.30
CA ALA A 77 5.28 4.78 6.30
C ALA A 77 5.70 3.43 5.68
N PRO A 78 6.61 3.41 4.70
CA PRO A 78 7.08 2.16 4.12
C PRO A 78 7.72 1.25 5.16
N PRO A 79 7.40 -0.06 5.18
CA PRO A 79 8.11 -1.03 5.97
C PRO A 79 9.62 -1.01 5.69
N PRO A 80 10.49 -1.28 6.69
CA PRO A 80 11.96 -1.18 6.56
C PRO A 80 12.55 -2.02 5.42
N VAL A 81 11.88 -3.11 5.05
CA VAL A 81 12.32 -3.98 3.94
C VAL A 81 12.48 -3.20 2.64
N PHE A 82 11.60 -2.22 2.36
CA PHE A 82 11.67 -1.44 1.13
C PHE A 82 12.87 -0.49 1.09
N GLU A 83 13.28 0.04 2.24
CA GLU A 83 14.51 0.83 2.34
C GLU A 83 15.75 -0.03 2.05
N ILE A 84 15.78 -1.26 2.57
CA ILE A 84 16.87 -2.21 2.32
C ILE A 84 16.93 -2.56 0.84
N ILE A 85 15.78 -2.85 0.22
CA ILE A 85 15.71 -3.16 -1.22
C ILE A 85 16.18 -1.95 -2.04
N GLN A 86 15.70 -0.76 -1.72
CA GLN A 86 16.07 0.47 -2.42
C GLN A 86 17.59 0.72 -2.38
N ARG A 87 18.20 0.59 -1.20
CA ARG A 87 19.66 0.73 -1.04
C ARG A 87 20.44 -0.32 -1.83
N ALA A 88 19.97 -1.56 -1.81
CA ALA A 88 20.65 -2.67 -2.47
C ALA A 88 20.53 -2.60 -4.01
N SER A 89 19.38 -2.15 -4.53
CA SER A 89 19.13 -2.05 -5.97
C SER A 89 19.64 -0.74 -6.59
N GLY A 90 19.78 0.32 -5.80
CA GLY A 90 20.04 1.66 -6.30
C GLY A 90 18.84 2.32 -7.00
N SER A 91 17.63 1.73 -6.86
CA SER A 91 16.40 2.25 -7.48
C SER A 91 16.01 3.61 -6.89
N ASP A 92 15.49 4.49 -7.72
CA ASP A 92 14.93 5.74 -7.25
C ASP A 92 13.56 5.56 -6.59
N ALA A 93 13.05 6.62 -5.94
CA ALA A 93 11.76 6.56 -5.25
C ALA A 93 10.61 6.27 -6.23
N ARG A 94 10.64 6.82 -7.44
CA ARG A 94 9.61 6.61 -8.45
C ARG A 94 9.49 5.12 -8.81
N GLU A 95 10.62 4.47 -9.09
CA GLU A 95 10.67 3.05 -9.42
C GLU A 95 10.19 2.20 -8.24
N MET A 96 10.61 2.51 -7.02
CA MET A 96 10.16 1.80 -5.81
C MET A 96 8.63 1.83 -5.67
N TYR A 97 7.99 2.99 -5.79
CA TYR A 97 6.53 3.10 -5.70
C TYR A 97 5.79 2.51 -6.90
N GLN A 98 6.43 2.45 -8.06
CA GLN A 98 5.86 1.82 -9.25
C GLN A 98 5.87 0.29 -9.18
N VAL A 99 6.92 -0.29 -8.60
CA VAL A 99 7.11 -1.75 -8.53
C VAL A 99 6.49 -2.34 -7.26
N PHE A 100 6.73 -1.68 -6.12
CA PHE A 100 6.35 -2.19 -4.80
C PHE A 100 5.15 -1.46 -4.21
N ASN A 101 4.39 -2.16 -3.37
CA ASN A 101 3.24 -1.58 -2.68
C ASN A 101 3.61 -0.60 -1.56
N MET A 102 4.86 -0.56 -1.14
CA MET A 102 5.40 0.34 -0.10
C MET A 102 4.57 0.33 1.20
N GLY A 103 3.99 -0.83 1.54
CA GLY A 103 3.15 -1.01 2.73
C GLY A 103 1.63 -0.98 2.48
N HIS A 104 1.18 -0.49 1.34
CA HIS A 104 -0.22 -0.45 0.95
C HIS A 104 -0.61 -1.75 0.23
N ARG A 105 -1.21 -2.68 0.92
CA ARG A 105 -1.48 -4.03 0.39
C ARG A 105 -2.84 -4.16 -0.26
N LEU A 106 -3.84 -3.44 0.24
CA LEU A 106 -5.20 -3.44 -0.25
C LEU A 106 -5.74 -2.01 -0.27
N GLU A 107 -6.27 -1.59 -1.39
CA GLU A 107 -6.94 -0.31 -1.57
C GLU A 107 -8.42 -0.54 -1.83
N ILE A 108 -9.27 0.26 -1.19
CA ILE A 108 -10.72 0.24 -1.33
C ILE A 108 -11.16 1.61 -1.82
N PHE A 109 -11.84 1.64 -2.95
CA PHE A 109 -12.47 2.84 -3.48
C PHE A 109 -13.89 2.90 -2.97
N THR A 110 -14.24 4.01 -2.31
CA THR A 110 -15.52 4.20 -1.64
C THR A 110 -15.91 5.68 -1.61
N THR A 111 -17.13 5.95 -1.17
CA THR A 111 -17.58 7.31 -0.92
C THR A 111 -17.00 7.85 0.39
N PRO A 112 -16.81 9.19 0.52
CA PRO A 112 -16.31 9.78 1.78
C PRO A 112 -17.16 9.40 3.00
N GLY A 113 -18.48 9.30 2.83
CA GLY A 113 -19.41 9.00 3.94
C GLY A 113 -19.29 7.59 4.49
N ALA A 114 -18.83 6.62 3.68
CA ALA A 114 -18.67 5.23 4.11
C ALA A 114 -17.25 4.90 4.60
N ALA A 115 -16.26 5.76 4.32
CA ALA A 115 -14.84 5.46 4.56
C ALA A 115 -14.55 5.12 6.03
N GLU A 116 -15.10 5.88 6.97
CA GLU A 116 -14.85 5.67 8.41
C GLU A 116 -15.38 4.32 8.91
N GLU A 117 -16.52 3.86 8.40
CA GLU A 117 -17.07 2.55 8.77
C GLU A 117 -16.22 1.41 8.20
N LEU A 118 -15.70 1.53 6.98
CA LEU A 118 -14.79 0.55 6.39
C LEU A 118 -13.47 0.47 7.18
N ILE A 119 -12.96 1.62 7.64
CA ILE A 119 -11.78 1.71 8.51
C ILE A 119 -12.07 1.02 9.85
N ALA A 120 -13.21 1.31 10.49
CA ALA A 120 -13.59 0.68 11.76
C ALA A 120 -13.71 -0.85 11.65
N ILE A 121 -14.28 -1.35 10.55
CA ILE A 121 -14.33 -2.80 10.27
C ILE A 121 -12.91 -3.36 10.18
N SER A 122 -12.01 -2.72 9.43
CA SER A 122 -10.61 -3.17 9.26
C SER A 122 -9.88 -3.21 10.61
N HIS A 123 -10.04 -2.17 11.43
CA HIS A 123 -9.46 -2.11 12.78
C HIS A 123 -9.97 -3.23 13.69
N SER A 124 -11.23 -3.65 13.55
CA SER A 124 -11.78 -4.77 14.34
C SER A 124 -11.09 -6.12 14.07
N PHE A 125 -10.37 -6.24 12.97
CA PHE A 125 -9.51 -7.38 12.62
C PHE A 125 -8.02 -7.14 12.92
N GLY A 126 -7.68 -6.04 13.61
CA GLY A 126 -6.28 -5.67 13.87
C GLY A 126 -5.52 -5.26 12.61
N ILE A 127 -6.23 -4.79 11.57
CA ILE A 127 -5.65 -4.30 10.32
C ILE A 127 -5.72 -2.78 10.35
N ASP A 128 -4.54 -2.14 10.30
CA ASP A 128 -4.46 -0.68 10.21
C ASP A 128 -5.00 -0.22 8.85
N ALA A 129 -5.85 0.79 8.88
CA ALA A 129 -6.52 1.36 7.72
C ALA A 129 -6.69 2.87 7.90
N ARG A 130 -6.64 3.61 6.79
CA ARG A 130 -6.84 5.06 6.76
C ARG A 130 -7.29 5.52 5.39
N ILE A 131 -7.82 6.73 5.32
CA ILE A 131 -8.01 7.42 4.05
C ILE A 131 -6.61 7.82 3.55
N VAL A 132 -6.17 7.21 2.45
CA VAL A 132 -4.84 7.45 1.87
C VAL A 132 -4.83 8.52 0.80
N GLY A 133 -6.02 8.89 0.30
CA GLY A 133 -6.16 9.87 -0.76
C GLY A 133 -7.58 9.95 -1.32
N ARG A 134 -7.68 10.50 -2.51
CA ARG A 134 -8.95 10.73 -3.20
C ARG A 134 -8.84 10.57 -4.71
N VAL A 135 -9.97 10.48 -5.37
CA VAL A 135 -10.09 10.43 -6.83
C VAL A 135 -10.85 11.66 -7.30
N GLU A 136 -10.31 12.35 -8.28
CA GLU A 136 -10.90 13.55 -8.89
C GLU A 136 -11.13 13.34 -10.39
N PRO A 137 -12.15 13.95 -11.00
CA PRO A 137 -12.30 13.98 -12.45
C PRO A 137 -11.09 14.66 -13.10
N ALA A 138 -10.64 14.14 -14.24
CA ALA A 138 -9.52 14.69 -14.99
C ALA A 138 -9.70 14.49 -16.50
N SER A 139 -8.87 15.14 -17.30
CA SER A 139 -8.87 14.97 -18.77
C SER A 139 -7.98 13.82 -19.25
N LYS A 140 -7.21 13.23 -18.34
CA LYS A 140 -6.38 12.04 -18.58
C LYS A 140 -6.19 11.27 -17.28
N LYS A 141 -5.91 9.98 -17.42
CA LYS A 141 -5.64 9.12 -16.27
C LYS A 141 -4.25 9.40 -15.71
N SER A 142 -4.19 9.81 -14.44
CA SER A 142 -2.93 10.13 -13.76
C SER A 142 -3.00 9.81 -12.25
N LEU A 143 -1.83 9.68 -11.64
CA LEU A 143 -1.67 9.43 -10.21
C LEU A 143 -0.59 10.35 -9.66
N ILE A 144 -0.90 11.06 -8.58
CA ILE A 144 0.07 11.82 -7.79
C ILE A 144 0.25 11.12 -6.44
N LEU A 145 1.50 10.79 -6.11
CA LEU A 145 1.89 10.35 -4.78
C LEU A 145 2.62 11.48 -4.07
N LYS A 146 2.14 11.89 -2.92
CA LYS A 146 2.86 12.81 -2.03
C LYS A 146 3.73 12.02 -1.08
N THR A 147 5.03 12.02 -1.31
CA THR A 147 6.01 11.28 -0.51
C THR A 147 6.89 12.23 0.30
N PRO A 148 7.57 11.76 1.35
CA PRO A 148 8.53 12.58 2.10
C PRO A 148 9.66 13.16 1.24
N SER A 149 9.99 12.52 0.12
CA SER A 149 11.02 12.96 -0.83
C SER A 149 10.49 13.85 -1.94
N GLY A 150 9.20 14.19 -1.95
CA GLY A 150 8.55 15.02 -2.94
C GLY A 150 7.40 14.32 -3.67
N ASP A 151 6.72 15.06 -4.52
CA ASP A 151 5.59 14.55 -5.30
C ASP A 151 6.08 13.72 -6.50
N ILE A 152 5.43 12.57 -6.72
CA ILE A 152 5.72 11.68 -7.86
C ILE A 152 4.47 11.60 -8.72
N LEU A 153 4.58 12.02 -9.98
CA LEU A 153 3.48 11.96 -10.96
C LEU A 153 3.65 10.73 -11.86
N PHE A 154 2.59 9.96 -12.01
CA PHE A 154 2.48 8.88 -13.00
C PHE A 154 1.34 9.20 -13.97
N ASP A 155 1.64 9.17 -15.26
CA ASP A 155 0.69 9.30 -16.37
C ASP A 155 0.57 7.97 -17.13
N LEU A 156 -0.63 7.63 -17.61
CA LEU A 156 -0.91 6.51 -18.52
C LEU A 156 -1.32 7.01 -19.88
#